data_51bbd31e0ffd72194a2d0cb00721726d
#
_entry.id   51bbd31e0ffd72194a2d0cb00721726d
#
_cell.length_a   1.000
_cell.length_b   1.000
_cell.length_c   1.000
_cell.angle_alpha   90.00
_cell.angle_beta   90.00
_cell.angle_gamma   90.00
#
_symmetry.space_group_name_H-M   'P 1'
#
loop_
_entity.id
_entity.type
_entity.pdbx_description
1 polymer ?
#
loop_
_entity_poly.entity_id
_entity_poly.type
_entity_poly.pdbx_seq_one_letter_code
_entity_poly.pdbx_strand_id
1 'polypeptide(L)'
;IEDIIALVALYRPGPMSNIPIYNDCKHGKKTPDYLHPLLEDILRPTYGVIIYQEQVMQIAQKLSGFTAGQADILRRAMGKKKRAELEKQKQSFISGAVNNGISKDVAAGIFLKIEPFAEYGFNKSHAAAYAIISYQTAYLKTYYPKEFIAASMTMDISNQNKLSEFYEELSRLNVEVVRPDINKCFADFRTFDGKFYYALGGIKAVGYEAISNIIEERSANGKFSSINDFLNRVNPKDINKLQLEGLVKAGAF
;
A
#
# COMPACT_ATOMS: atom_id res chain seq x y z
N ILE A 1 -11.52 -3.52 -8.22
CA ILE A 1 -10.72 -3.98 -7.06
C ILE A 1 -9.85 -5.18 -7.41
N GLU A 2 -10.31 -6.13 -8.21
CA GLU A 2 -9.55 -7.33 -8.60
C GLU A 2 -8.21 -7.00 -9.26
N ASP A 3 -8.14 -5.96 -10.10
CA ASP A 3 -6.88 -5.52 -10.70
C ASP A 3 -5.89 -4.98 -9.67
N ILE A 4 -6.37 -4.31 -8.63
CA ILE A 4 -5.52 -3.82 -7.54
C ILE A 4 -4.95 -5.01 -6.75
N ILE A 5 -5.77 -6.05 -6.50
CA ILE A 5 -5.33 -7.29 -5.86
C ILE A 5 -4.24 -7.97 -6.70
N ALA A 6 -4.45 -8.08 -8.01
CA ALA A 6 -3.47 -8.63 -8.94
C ALA A 6 -2.18 -7.81 -8.97
N LEU A 7 -2.28 -6.47 -8.98
CA LEU A 7 -1.13 -5.57 -8.98
C LEU A 7 -0.28 -5.72 -7.71
N VAL A 8 -0.91 -5.77 -6.53
CA VAL A 8 -0.22 -6.01 -5.25
C VAL A 8 0.58 -7.32 -5.30
N ALA A 9 0.04 -8.35 -5.94
CA ALA A 9 0.70 -9.64 -6.08
C ALA A 9 1.80 -9.67 -7.15
N LEU A 10 1.63 -8.92 -8.24
CA LEU A 10 2.54 -8.91 -9.39
C LEU A 10 3.72 -7.93 -9.25
N TYR A 11 3.54 -6.79 -8.55
CA TYR A 11 4.56 -5.75 -8.48
C TYR A 11 5.69 -6.14 -7.53
N ARG A 12 6.43 -7.19 -7.90
CA ARG A 12 7.58 -7.74 -7.16
C ARG A 12 8.61 -8.29 -8.15
N PRO A 13 9.91 -8.33 -7.80
CA PRO A 13 10.91 -9.00 -8.62
C PRO A 13 10.49 -10.45 -8.96
N GLY A 14 10.56 -10.83 -10.21
CA GLY A 14 10.08 -12.11 -10.75
C GLY A 14 8.70 -11.99 -11.39
N PRO A 15 7.59 -11.92 -10.61
CA PRO A 15 6.23 -11.84 -11.17
C PRO A 15 5.98 -10.61 -12.04
N MET A 16 6.69 -9.51 -11.83
CA MET A 16 6.55 -8.25 -12.56
C MET A 16 6.68 -8.42 -14.08
N SER A 17 7.43 -9.42 -14.55
CA SER A 17 7.55 -9.75 -15.97
C SER A 17 6.22 -10.15 -16.63
N ASN A 18 5.22 -10.54 -15.83
CA ASN A 18 3.89 -10.90 -16.32
C ASN A 18 2.92 -9.71 -16.43
N ILE A 19 3.29 -8.52 -15.95
CA ILE A 19 2.43 -7.32 -16.03
C ILE A 19 2.08 -6.96 -17.48
N PRO A 20 3.01 -6.98 -18.46
CA PRO A 20 2.68 -6.67 -19.85
C PRO A 20 1.61 -7.61 -20.42
N ILE A 21 1.75 -8.93 -20.22
CA ILE A 21 0.76 -9.90 -20.73
C ILE A 21 -0.59 -9.74 -20.03
N TYR A 22 -0.60 -9.50 -18.71
CA TYR A 22 -1.82 -9.21 -17.96
C TYR A 22 -2.55 -7.99 -18.54
N ASN A 23 -1.84 -6.89 -18.79
CA ASN A 23 -2.40 -5.66 -19.35
C ASN A 23 -2.88 -5.87 -20.79
N ASP A 24 -2.12 -6.54 -21.64
CA ASP A 24 -2.51 -6.81 -23.02
C ASP A 24 -3.79 -7.65 -23.09
N CYS A 25 -3.90 -8.68 -22.26
CA CYS A 25 -5.11 -9.51 -22.20
C CYS A 25 -6.30 -8.75 -21.61
N LYS A 26 -6.09 -7.98 -20.52
CA LYS A 26 -7.13 -7.15 -19.92
C LYS A 26 -7.73 -6.14 -20.92
N HIS A 27 -6.90 -5.53 -21.74
CA HIS A 27 -7.34 -4.54 -22.73
C HIS A 27 -7.70 -5.14 -24.11
N GLY A 28 -7.81 -6.46 -24.21
CA GLY A 28 -8.22 -7.15 -25.44
C GLY A 28 -7.19 -7.10 -26.57
N LYS A 29 -5.93 -6.71 -26.28
CA LYS A 29 -4.83 -6.70 -27.25
C LYS A 29 -4.31 -8.10 -27.54
N LYS A 30 -4.48 -9.02 -26.59
CA LYS A 30 -4.16 -10.44 -26.71
C LYS A 30 -5.29 -11.30 -26.14
N THR A 31 -5.48 -12.49 -26.72
CA THR A 31 -6.38 -13.49 -26.18
C THR A 31 -5.72 -14.18 -24.98
N PRO A 32 -6.40 -14.29 -23.82
CA PRO A 32 -5.87 -15.03 -22.68
C PRO A 32 -5.62 -16.51 -23.01
N ASP A 33 -4.48 -17.06 -22.58
CA ASP A 33 -4.19 -18.50 -22.62
C ASP A 33 -4.56 -19.12 -21.27
N TYR A 34 -5.65 -19.88 -21.24
CA TYR A 34 -6.11 -20.56 -20.03
C TYR A 34 -5.46 -21.93 -19.82
N LEU A 35 -4.48 -22.30 -20.63
CA LEU A 35 -3.71 -23.56 -20.58
C LEU A 35 -4.52 -24.83 -20.89
N HIS A 36 -5.74 -24.92 -20.42
CA HIS A 36 -6.68 -26.00 -20.64
C HIS A 36 -8.12 -25.51 -20.42
N PRO A 37 -9.12 -25.98 -21.18
CA PRO A 37 -10.51 -25.53 -21.02
C PRO A 37 -11.06 -25.66 -19.58
N LEU A 38 -10.68 -26.71 -18.86
CA LEU A 38 -11.08 -26.92 -17.45
C LEU A 38 -10.52 -25.85 -16.48
N LEU A 39 -9.51 -25.10 -16.89
CA LEU A 39 -8.86 -24.08 -16.05
C LEU A 39 -9.38 -22.67 -16.31
N GLU A 40 -10.24 -22.48 -17.28
CA GLU A 40 -10.73 -21.16 -17.63
C GLU A 40 -11.35 -20.43 -16.43
N ASP A 41 -12.21 -21.09 -15.65
CA ASP A 41 -12.87 -20.48 -14.49
C ASP A 41 -11.86 -20.03 -13.41
N ILE A 42 -10.74 -20.76 -13.28
CA ILE A 42 -9.67 -20.45 -12.31
C ILE A 42 -8.83 -19.28 -12.78
N LEU A 43 -8.55 -19.21 -14.09
CA LEU A 43 -7.59 -18.25 -14.67
C LEU A 43 -8.27 -17.04 -15.31
N ARG A 44 -9.58 -17.07 -15.56
CA ARG A 44 -10.33 -15.95 -16.13
C ARG A 44 -10.19 -14.64 -15.32
N PRO A 45 -10.27 -14.65 -13.98
CA PRO A 45 -10.11 -13.43 -13.18
C PRO A 45 -8.73 -12.77 -13.29
N THR A 46 -7.73 -13.50 -13.79
CA THR A 46 -6.35 -13.03 -13.96
C THR A 46 -5.88 -13.09 -15.42
N TYR A 47 -6.83 -13.14 -16.36
CA TYR A 47 -6.56 -13.12 -17.80
C TYR A 47 -5.58 -14.20 -18.28
N GLY A 48 -5.65 -15.41 -17.68
CA GLY A 48 -4.76 -16.53 -18.01
C GLY A 48 -3.42 -16.52 -17.25
N VAL A 49 -3.09 -15.45 -16.53
CA VAL A 49 -1.84 -15.37 -15.75
C VAL A 49 -2.03 -16.06 -14.40
N ILE A 50 -1.13 -16.98 -14.06
CA ILE A 50 -1.09 -17.56 -12.71
C ILE A 50 -0.41 -16.55 -11.79
N ILE A 51 -1.11 -16.08 -10.76
CA ILE A 51 -0.65 -15.05 -9.83
C ILE A 51 -0.65 -15.57 -8.40
N TYR A 52 -1.71 -16.31 -8.03
CA TYR A 52 -1.99 -16.70 -6.66
C TYR A 52 -1.64 -18.15 -6.35
N GLN A 53 -1.19 -18.40 -5.13
CA GLN A 53 -0.96 -19.76 -4.62
C GLN A 53 -2.24 -20.59 -4.69
N GLU A 54 -3.37 -19.98 -4.42
CA GLU A 54 -4.70 -20.58 -4.48
C GLU A 54 -5.02 -21.10 -5.89
N GLN A 55 -4.59 -20.41 -6.95
CA GLN A 55 -4.77 -20.89 -8.33
C GLN A 55 -3.96 -22.17 -8.58
N VAL A 56 -2.73 -22.25 -8.09
CA VAL A 56 -1.90 -23.47 -8.21
C VAL A 56 -2.59 -24.66 -7.51
N MET A 57 -3.13 -24.43 -6.31
CA MET A 57 -3.87 -25.46 -5.58
C MET A 57 -5.14 -25.89 -6.32
N GLN A 58 -5.93 -24.93 -6.82
CA GLN A 58 -7.16 -25.20 -7.58
C GLN A 58 -6.88 -25.94 -8.90
N ILE A 59 -5.79 -25.61 -9.60
CA ILE A 59 -5.34 -26.31 -10.80
C ILE A 59 -5.05 -27.78 -10.47
N ALA A 60 -4.32 -28.06 -9.39
CA ALA A 60 -4.01 -29.42 -8.98
C ALA A 60 -5.27 -30.23 -8.60
N GLN A 61 -6.21 -29.59 -7.91
CA GLN A 61 -7.49 -30.18 -7.56
C GLN A 61 -8.33 -30.50 -8.82
N LYS A 62 -8.44 -29.52 -9.72
CA LYS A 62 -9.32 -29.59 -10.90
C LYS A 62 -8.81 -30.59 -11.95
N LEU A 63 -7.50 -30.58 -12.24
CA LEU A 63 -6.92 -31.42 -13.27
C LEU A 63 -6.57 -32.84 -12.75
N SER A 64 -6.01 -32.89 -11.53
CA SER A 64 -5.38 -34.11 -11.02
C SER A 64 -6.17 -34.81 -9.92
N GLY A 65 -7.32 -34.20 -9.52
CA GLY A 65 -8.17 -34.75 -8.46
C GLY A 65 -7.53 -34.70 -7.07
N PHE A 66 -6.58 -33.81 -6.85
CA PHE A 66 -5.96 -33.65 -5.54
C PHE A 66 -6.98 -33.21 -4.49
N THR A 67 -6.90 -33.77 -3.32
CA THR A 67 -7.57 -33.18 -2.14
C THR A 67 -6.95 -31.85 -1.78
N ALA A 68 -7.66 -31.04 -0.98
CA ALA A 68 -7.13 -29.76 -0.49
C ALA A 68 -5.79 -29.94 0.24
N GLY A 69 -5.64 -31.01 1.04
CA GLY A 69 -4.39 -31.34 1.73
C GLY A 69 -3.24 -31.67 0.77
N GLN A 70 -3.51 -32.45 -0.26
CA GLN A 70 -2.50 -32.80 -1.28
C GLN A 70 -2.08 -31.56 -2.08
N ALA A 71 -3.02 -30.70 -2.45
CA ALA A 71 -2.74 -29.45 -3.13
C ALA A 71 -1.89 -28.49 -2.26
N ASP A 72 -2.11 -28.43 -0.94
CA ASP A 72 -1.29 -27.66 -0.02
C ASP A 72 0.13 -28.25 0.14
N ILE A 73 0.26 -29.59 0.15
CA ILE A 73 1.58 -30.26 0.13
C ILE A 73 2.35 -29.89 -1.14
N LEU A 74 1.70 -29.92 -2.31
CA LEU A 74 2.29 -29.49 -3.58
C LEU A 74 2.78 -28.03 -3.48
N ARG A 75 1.91 -27.11 -3.05
CA ARG A 75 2.26 -25.70 -2.86
C ARG A 75 3.48 -25.51 -1.96
N ARG A 76 3.54 -26.24 -0.84
CA ARG A 76 4.68 -26.16 0.11
C ARG A 76 5.95 -26.77 -0.46
N ALA A 77 5.85 -27.87 -1.22
CA ALA A 77 7.01 -28.49 -1.86
C ALA A 77 7.66 -27.56 -2.88
N MET A 78 6.84 -26.85 -3.66
CA MET A 78 7.27 -25.86 -4.62
C MET A 78 7.97 -24.67 -3.93
N GLY A 79 7.38 -24.10 -2.87
CA GLY A 79 7.96 -22.94 -2.16
C GLY A 79 9.24 -23.23 -1.38
N LYS A 80 9.48 -24.48 -0.99
CA LYS A 80 10.68 -24.86 -0.20
C LYS A 80 11.85 -25.39 -1.04
N LYS A 81 11.75 -25.40 -2.37
CA LYS A 81 12.78 -25.90 -3.31
C LYS A 81 13.27 -27.34 -3.02
N LYS A 82 12.41 -28.18 -2.43
CA LYS A 82 12.74 -29.58 -2.14
C LYS A 82 12.57 -30.42 -3.41
N ARG A 83 13.61 -30.52 -4.22
CA ARG A 83 13.58 -31.18 -5.54
C ARG A 83 12.98 -32.59 -5.51
N ALA A 84 13.37 -33.42 -4.54
CA ALA A 84 12.86 -34.79 -4.45
C ALA A 84 11.36 -34.83 -4.17
N GLU A 85 10.85 -33.98 -3.27
CA GLU A 85 9.43 -33.89 -2.97
C GLU A 85 8.65 -33.30 -4.16
N LEU A 86 9.21 -32.30 -4.81
CA LEU A 86 8.61 -31.68 -5.99
C LEU A 86 8.46 -32.69 -7.15
N GLU A 87 9.47 -33.52 -7.41
CA GLU A 87 9.41 -34.56 -8.44
C GLU A 87 8.33 -35.60 -8.11
N LYS A 88 8.20 -36.01 -6.84
CA LYS A 88 7.14 -36.87 -6.37
C LYS A 88 5.75 -36.27 -6.62
N GLN A 89 5.58 -34.99 -6.27
CA GLN A 89 4.34 -34.26 -6.49
C GLN A 89 4.02 -34.12 -7.99
N LYS A 90 5.03 -33.88 -8.84
CA LYS A 90 4.89 -33.84 -10.30
C LYS A 90 4.36 -35.14 -10.87
N GLN A 91 4.94 -36.28 -10.44
CA GLN A 91 4.47 -37.59 -10.88
C GLN A 91 3.02 -37.86 -10.44
N SER A 92 2.69 -37.51 -9.20
CA SER A 92 1.32 -37.62 -8.68
C SER A 92 0.34 -36.72 -9.45
N PHE A 93 0.74 -35.51 -9.77
CA PHE A 93 -0.06 -34.57 -10.56
C PHE A 93 -0.34 -35.13 -11.96
N ILE A 94 0.70 -35.56 -12.67
CA ILE A 94 0.57 -36.10 -14.03
C ILE A 94 -0.30 -37.38 -14.01
N SER A 95 -0.05 -38.29 -13.07
CA SER A 95 -0.84 -39.54 -12.97
C SER A 95 -2.32 -39.24 -12.67
N GLY A 96 -2.60 -38.33 -11.77
CA GLY A 96 -3.97 -37.93 -11.45
C GLY A 96 -4.68 -37.28 -12.66
N ALA A 97 -3.99 -36.38 -13.38
CA ALA A 97 -4.52 -35.78 -14.60
C ALA A 97 -4.82 -36.80 -15.71
N VAL A 98 -3.93 -37.76 -15.89
CA VAL A 98 -4.17 -38.88 -16.86
C VAL A 98 -5.39 -39.70 -16.47
N ASN A 99 -5.57 -40.01 -15.19
CA ASN A 99 -6.75 -40.71 -14.70
C ASN A 99 -8.05 -39.90 -14.92
N ASN A 100 -7.95 -38.60 -15.03
CA ASN A 100 -9.07 -37.68 -15.33
C ASN A 100 -9.22 -37.43 -16.86
N GLY A 101 -8.55 -38.20 -17.71
CA GLY A 101 -8.69 -38.13 -19.16
C GLY A 101 -7.84 -37.05 -19.85
N ILE A 102 -6.89 -36.46 -19.17
CA ILE A 102 -5.96 -35.46 -19.73
C ILE A 102 -4.71 -36.17 -20.24
N SER A 103 -4.24 -35.85 -21.45
CA SER A 103 -3.03 -36.48 -21.98
C SER A 103 -1.80 -36.18 -21.11
N LYS A 104 -0.88 -37.15 -21.04
CA LYS A 104 0.36 -37.02 -20.26
C LYS A 104 1.17 -35.76 -20.63
N ASP A 105 1.26 -35.49 -21.94
CA ASP A 105 2.06 -34.35 -22.43
C ASP A 105 1.42 -33.01 -22.05
N VAL A 106 0.10 -32.90 -22.10
CA VAL A 106 -0.64 -31.71 -21.66
C VAL A 106 -0.46 -31.50 -20.14
N ALA A 107 -0.64 -32.57 -19.35
CA ALA A 107 -0.46 -32.51 -17.91
C ALA A 107 0.97 -32.10 -17.51
N ALA A 108 1.97 -32.68 -18.17
CA ALA A 108 3.38 -32.33 -17.94
C ALA A 108 3.68 -30.88 -18.36
N GLY A 109 3.14 -30.43 -19.49
CA GLY A 109 3.28 -29.05 -19.96
C GLY A 109 2.65 -28.03 -19.00
N ILE A 110 1.46 -28.33 -18.45
CA ILE A 110 0.82 -27.48 -17.45
C ILE A 110 1.65 -27.47 -16.16
N PHE A 111 2.15 -28.60 -15.69
CA PHE A 111 2.99 -28.66 -14.51
C PHE A 111 4.23 -27.77 -14.63
N LEU A 112 4.92 -27.80 -15.78
CA LEU A 112 6.07 -26.95 -16.05
C LEU A 112 5.71 -25.45 -16.04
N LYS A 113 4.49 -25.11 -16.44
CA LYS A 113 4.01 -23.71 -16.39
C LYS A 113 3.64 -23.26 -14.97
N ILE A 114 3.15 -24.14 -14.09
CA ILE A 114 2.81 -23.78 -12.72
C ILE A 114 4.01 -23.83 -11.77
N GLU A 115 5.04 -24.61 -12.07
CA GLU A 115 6.22 -24.80 -11.23
C GLU A 115 6.93 -23.48 -10.85
N PRO A 116 7.23 -22.55 -11.78
CA PRO A 116 7.81 -21.27 -11.44
C PRO A 116 6.92 -20.40 -10.53
N PHE A 117 5.60 -20.43 -10.77
CA PHE A 117 4.65 -19.61 -10.00
C PHE A 117 4.41 -20.11 -8.59
N ALA A 118 4.72 -21.35 -8.29
CA ALA A 118 4.65 -21.86 -6.96
C ALA A 118 5.74 -21.31 -6.05
N GLU A 119 6.88 -20.90 -6.61
CA GLU A 119 7.91 -20.14 -5.90
C GLU A 119 7.49 -18.68 -5.70
N TYR A 120 6.82 -18.08 -6.68
CA TYR A 120 6.45 -16.66 -6.72
C TYR A 120 4.96 -16.42 -6.44
N GLY A 121 4.14 -17.47 -6.33
CA GLY A 121 2.71 -17.35 -6.06
C GLY A 121 2.45 -16.56 -4.79
N PHE A 122 1.54 -15.59 -4.88
CA PHE A 122 1.17 -14.74 -3.75
C PHE A 122 -0.10 -15.25 -3.07
N ASN A 123 -0.22 -15.06 -1.77
CA ASN A 123 -1.47 -15.36 -1.08
C ASN A 123 -2.53 -14.31 -1.46
N LYS A 124 -3.65 -14.76 -2.06
CA LYS A 124 -4.70 -13.87 -2.55
C LYS A 124 -5.36 -13.10 -1.40
N SER A 125 -5.58 -13.72 -0.25
CA SER A 125 -6.19 -13.07 0.90
C SER A 125 -5.33 -11.92 1.44
N HIS A 126 -4.01 -12.11 1.47
CA HIS A 126 -3.08 -11.06 1.85
C HIS A 126 -3.11 -9.90 0.84
N ALA A 127 -3.06 -10.20 -0.46
CA ALA A 127 -3.16 -9.19 -1.51
C ALA A 127 -4.49 -8.42 -1.43
N ALA A 128 -5.60 -9.10 -1.16
CA ALA A 128 -6.91 -8.48 -1.03
C ALA A 128 -6.97 -7.49 0.14
N ALA A 129 -6.40 -7.82 1.30
CA ALA A 129 -6.35 -6.92 2.44
C ALA A 129 -5.59 -5.62 2.11
N TYR A 130 -4.42 -5.73 1.47
CA TYR A 130 -3.65 -4.55 1.04
C TYR A 130 -4.31 -3.78 -0.10
N ALA A 131 -5.00 -4.45 -1.02
CA ALA A 131 -5.75 -3.80 -2.08
C ALA A 131 -6.90 -2.94 -1.54
N ILE A 132 -7.57 -3.37 -0.48
CA ILE A 132 -8.61 -2.57 0.19
C ILE A 132 -8.00 -1.30 0.77
N ILE A 133 -6.87 -1.40 1.49
CA ILE A 133 -6.16 -0.24 2.03
C ILE A 133 -5.73 0.71 0.90
N SER A 134 -5.15 0.17 -0.17
CA SER A 134 -4.74 0.96 -1.34
C SER A 134 -5.93 1.68 -1.98
N TYR A 135 -7.07 1.02 -2.10
CA TYR A 135 -8.30 1.64 -2.60
C TYR A 135 -8.80 2.75 -1.67
N GLN A 136 -8.82 2.51 -0.35
CA GLN A 136 -9.24 3.51 0.64
C GLN A 136 -8.34 4.75 0.61
N THR A 137 -7.02 4.57 0.55
CA THR A 137 -6.08 5.71 0.46
C THR A 137 -6.26 6.49 -0.85
N ALA A 138 -6.44 5.81 -1.98
CA ALA A 138 -6.72 6.45 -3.26
C ALA A 138 -8.07 7.21 -3.24
N TYR A 139 -9.09 6.63 -2.63
CA TYR A 139 -10.40 7.27 -2.46
C TYR A 139 -10.28 8.53 -1.61
N LEU A 140 -9.65 8.46 -0.44
CA LEU A 140 -9.46 9.61 0.44
C LEU A 140 -8.63 10.70 -0.24
N LYS A 141 -7.55 10.34 -0.92
CA LYS A 141 -6.73 11.28 -1.68
C LYS A 141 -7.50 11.97 -2.81
N THR A 142 -8.44 11.28 -3.44
CA THR A 142 -9.24 11.83 -4.54
C THR A 142 -10.33 12.77 -4.06
N TYR A 143 -11.08 12.38 -3.03
CA TYR A 143 -12.27 13.10 -2.58
C TYR A 143 -12.00 14.06 -1.41
N TYR A 144 -10.94 13.81 -0.64
CA TYR A 144 -10.53 14.60 0.54
C TYR A 144 -9.02 14.89 0.51
N PRO A 145 -8.49 15.48 -0.59
CA PRO A 145 -7.05 15.61 -0.80
C PRO A 145 -6.35 16.43 0.30
N LYS A 146 -6.98 17.50 0.78
CA LYS A 146 -6.40 18.35 1.82
C LYS A 146 -6.25 17.58 3.15
N GLU A 147 -7.31 16.91 3.56
CA GLU A 147 -7.35 16.11 4.80
C GLU A 147 -6.38 14.93 4.72
N PHE A 148 -6.34 14.24 3.57
CA PHE A 148 -5.41 13.15 3.33
C PHE A 148 -3.96 13.60 3.41
N ILE A 149 -3.62 14.73 2.78
CA ILE A 149 -2.27 15.27 2.80
C ILE A 149 -1.92 15.78 4.21
N ALA A 150 -2.83 16.46 4.92
CA ALA A 150 -2.61 16.90 6.29
C ALA A 150 -2.29 15.73 7.23
N ALA A 151 -3.06 14.65 7.15
CA ALA A 151 -2.81 13.43 7.92
C ALA A 151 -1.45 12.80 7.56
N SER A 152 -1.13 12.71 6.27
CA SER A 152 0.15 12.14 5.78
C SER A 152 1.34 12.98 6.25
N MET A 153 1.26 14.30 6.13
CA MET A 153 2.31 15.22 6.62
C MET A 153 2.49 15.15 8.13
N THR A 154 1.40 14.96 8.87
CA THR A 154 1.47 14.80 10.33
C THR A 154 2.19 13.52 10.74
N MET A 155 1.93 12.42 10.03
CA MET A 155 2.65 11.15 10.26
C MET A 155 4.15 11.25 9.94
N ASP A 156 4.51 12.05 8.95
CA ASP A 156 5.90 12.27 8.50
C ASP A 156 6.48 13.61 8.99
N ILE A 157 5.95 14.19 10.09
CA ILE A 157 6.24 15.57 10.55
C ILE A 157 7.74 15.84 10.78
N SER A 158 8.53 14.82 11.12
CA SER A 158 9.98 14.92 11.31
C SER A 158 10.79 14.74 10.02
N ASN A 159 10.16 14.33 8.90
CA ASN A 159 10.83 14.02 7.65
C ASN A 159 10.71 15.18 6.66
N GLN A 160 11.69 16.09 6.65
CA GLN A 160 11.67 17.29 5.82
C GLN A 160 11.55 16.99 4.31
N ASN A 161 12.16 15.90 3.82
CA ASN A 161 12.07 15.53 2.40
C ASN A 161 10.62 15.18 2.03
N LYS A 162 9.97 14.39 2.86
CA LYS A 162 8.56 14.04 2.67
C LYS A 162 7.64 15.26 2.77
N LEU A 163 7.88 16.14 3.73
CA LEU A 163 7.10 17.36 3.85
C LEU A 163 7.23 18.23 2.59
N SER A 164 8.43 18.32 1.98
CA SER A 164 8.63 19.04 0.72
C SER A 164 7.84 18.41 -0.44
N GLU A 165 7.86 17.08 -0.58
CA GLU A 165 7.09 16.35 -1.60
C GLU A 165 5.58 16.64 -1.46
N PHE A 166 5.03 16.58 -0.24
CA PHE A 166 3.62 16.89 0.01
C PHE A 166 3.28 18.36 -0.22
N TYR A 167 4.18 19.27 0.11
CA TYR A 167 3.98 20.70 -0.15
C TYR A 167 3.92 21.01 -1.65
N GLU A 168 4.76 20.37 -2.45
CA GLU A 168 4.68 20.45 -3.91
C GLU A 168 3.34 19.92 -4.44
N GLU A 169 2.83 18.83 -3.84
CA GLU A 169 1.53 18.28 -4.22
C GLU A 169 0.38 19.23 -3.87
N LEU A 170 0.40 19.85 -2.68
CA LEU A 170 -0.57 20.89 -2.32
C LEU A 170 -0.55 22.05 -3.33
N SER A 171 0.64 22.47 -3.76
CA SER A 171 0.81 23.51 -4.78
C SER A 171 0.21 23.13 -6.12
N ARG A 172 0.39 21.88 -6.58
CA ARG A 172 -0.24 21.34 -7.82
C ARG A 172 -1.77 21.31 -7.73
N LEU A 173 -2.30 21.07 -6.53
CA LEU A 173 -3.73 21.06 -6.26
C LEU A 173 -4.31 22.48 -6.04
N ASN A 174 -3.49 23.53 -6.14
CA ASN A 174 -3.85 24.92 -5.86
C ASN A 174 -4.44 25.12 -4.45
N VAL A 175 -3.93 24.37 -3.47
CA VAL A 175 -4.34 24.51 -2.09
C VAL A 175 -3.50 25.61 -1.43
N GLU A 176 -4.19 26.66 -0.96
CA GLU A 176 -3.56 27.71 -0.16
C GLU A 176 -3.17 27.18 1.21
N VAL A 177 -1.89 27.28 1.54
CA VAL A 177 -1.36 26.91 2.86
C VAL A 177 -1.22 28.14 3.72
N VAL A 178 -1.91 28.15 4.85
CA VAL A 178 -1.71 29.17 5.90
C VAL A 178 -0.33 28.96 6.50
N ARG A 179 0.52 29.97 6.34
CA ARG A 179 1.90 29.95 6.87
C ARG A 179 1.91 29.85 8.40
N PRO A 180 3.02 29.42 9.00
CA PRO A 180 3.16 29.41 10.45
C PRO A 180 2.66 30.72 11.08
N ASP A 181 1.72 30.60 12.02
CA ASP A 181 1.11 31.71 12.72
C ASP A 181 0.68 31.23 14.11
N ILE A 182 1.23 31.78 15.17
CA ILE A 182 1.00 31.33 16.54
C ILE A 182 -0.48 31.44 16.95
N ASN A 183 -1.19 32.35 16.31
CA ASN A 183 -2.60 32.62 16.58
C ASN A 183 -3.58 31.88 15.71
N LYS A 184 -3.10 31.16 14.66
CA LYS A 184 -3.97 30.45 13.70
C LYS A 184 -3.65 28.97 13.58
N CYS A 185 -2.35 28.62 13.56
CA CYS A 185 -1.90 27.28 13.28
C CYS A 185 -2.01 26.34 14.48
N PHE A 186 -1.81 25.05 14.24
CA PHE A 186 -1.94 23.96 15.20
C PHE A 186 -0.61 23.23 15.38
N ALA A 187 -0.55 22.28 16.31
CA ALA A 187 0.66 21.48 16.51
C ALA A 187 0.91 20.52 15.32
N ASP A 188 -0.16 19.98 14.77
CA ASP A 188 -0.20 19.10 13.58
C ASP A 188 -0.63 19.88 12.33
N PHE A 189 -0.40 19.28 11.15
CA PHE A 189 -1.01 19.77 9.91
C PHE A 189 -2.51 19.52 9.96
N ARG A 190 -3.28 20.52 9.61
CA ARG A 190 -4.74 20.43 9.76
C ARG A 190 -5.47 21.20 8.67
N THR A 191 -6.63 20.70 8.27
CA THR A 191 -7.62 21.44 7.51
C THR A 191 -8.69 21.98 8.47
N PHE A 192 -9.02 23.22 8.33
CA PHE A 192 -10.07 23.87 9.10
C PHE A 192 -10.65 25.03 8.28
N ASP A 193 -11.98 25.14 8.25
CA ASP A 193 -12.69 26.19 7.49
C ASP A 193 -12.21 26.32 6.03
N GLY A 194 -12.03 25.16 5.38
CA GLY A 194 -11.61 25.07 3.96
C GLY A 194 -10.14 25.40 3.68
N LYS A 195 -9.35 25.80 4.69
CA LYS A 195 -7.93 26.15 4.58
C LYS A 195 -7.03 25.05 5.11
N PHE A 196 -5.83 24.99 4.59
CA PHE A 196 -4.77 24.09 5.05
C PHE A 196 -3.79 24.85 5.94
N TYR A 197 -3.58 24.40 7.16
CA TYR A 197 -2.72 25.04 8.15
C TYR A 197 -1.41 24.29 8.31
N TYR A 198 -0.29 25.01 8.25
CA TYR A 198 1.03 24.44 8.50
C TYR A 198 1.17 24.07 9.99
N ALA A 199 1.78 22.90 10.25
CA ALA A 199 2.00 22.44 11.62
C ALA A 199 3.12 23.23 12.31
N LEU A 200 2.84 23.88 13.40
CA LEU A 200 3.89 24.55 14.21
C LEU A 200 4.87 23.53 14.81
N GLY A 201 4.39 22.29 15.13
CA GLY A 201 5.23 21.19 15.59
C GLY A 201 6.18 20.63 14.52
N GLY A 202 5.95 20.93 13.22
CA GLY A 202 6.84 20.60 12.11
C GLY A 202 7.98 21.58 11.88
N ILE A 203 8.00 22.69 12.60
CA ILE A 203 9.10 23.68 12.53
C ILE A 203 10.34 23.09 13.20
N LYS A 204 11.47 23.19 12.52
CA LYS A 204 12.75 22.66 13.04
C LYS A 204 13.05 23.19 14.44
N ALA A 205 13.41 22.29 15.34
CA ALA A 205 13.71 22.54 16.74
C ALA A 205 12.50 22.94 17.61
N VAL A 206 11.29 22.94 17.06
CA VAL A 206 10.05 23.20 17.83
C VAL A 206 9.39 21.84 18.14
N GLY A 207 9.14 21.55 19.42
CA GLY A 207 8.56 20.28 19.84
C GLY A 207 7.04 20.28 19.78
N TYR A 208 6.45 19.13 19.47
CA TYR A 208 5.00 18.96 19.38
C TYR A 208 4.28 19.27 20.72
N GLU A 209 4.80 18.74 21.84
CA GLU A 209 4.23 18.97 23.18
C GLU A 209 4.23 20.46 23.57
N ALA A 210 5.33 21.15 23.34
CA ALA A 210 5.44 22.60 23.62
C ALA A 210 4.36 23.38 22.88
N ILE A 211 4.14 23.06 21.60
CA ILE A 211 3.12 23.73 20.80
C ILE A 211 1.71 23.33 21.25
N SER A 212 1.47 22.10 21.68
CA SER A 212 0.16 21.70 22.21
C SER A 212 -0.22 22.55 23.43
N ASN A 213 0.70 22.73 24.38
CA ASN A 213 0.47 23.58 25.56
C ASN A 213 0.20 25.04 25.18
N ILE A 214 0.93 25.58 24.19
CA ILE A 214 0.70 26.93 23.67
C ILE A 214 -0.68 27.09 23.06
N ILE A 215 -1.15 26.07 22.32
CA ILE A 215 -2.48 26.07 21.71
C ILE A 215 -3.58 25.97 22.76
N GLU A 216 -3.37 25.18 23.81
CA GLU A 216 -4.30 25.09 24.96
C GLU A 216 -4.42 26.45 25.65
N GLU A 217 -3.28 27.12 25.94
CA GLU A 217 -3.24 28.47 26.50
C GLU A 217 -4.01 29.46 25.63
N ARG A 218 -3.73 29.45 24.31
CA ARG A 218 -4.45 30.31 23.35
C ARG A 218 -5.95 30.03 23.32
N SER A 219 -6.34 28.76 23.43
CA SER A 219 -7.75 28.36 23.39
C SER A 219 -8.51 28.76 24.63
N ALA A 220 -7.83 28.77 25.80
CA ALA A 220 -8.41 29.14 27.08
C ALA A 220 -8.49 30.67 27.26
N ASN A 221 -7.45 31.39 26.85
CA ASN A 221 -7.24 32.81 27.19
C ASN A 221 -7.22 33.75 25.98
N GLY A 222 -7.55 33.22 24.78
CA GLY A 222 -7.61 34.02 23.55
C GLY A 222 -6.27 34.19 22.85
N LYS A 223 -6.29 34.89 21.72
CA LYS A 223 -5.12 35.15 20.89
C LYS A 223 -4.04 35.91 21.62
N PHE A 224 -2.80 35.68 21.28
CA PHE A 224 -1.66 36.48 21.74
C PHE A 224 -1.64 37.83 21.01
N SER A 225 -1.64 38.92 21.76
CA SER A 225 -1.67 40.28 21.21
C SER A 225 -0.29 40.77 20.76
N SER A 226 0.77 40.20 21.32
CA SER A 226 2.17 40.53 21.01
C SER A 226 3.10 39.40 21.46
N ILE A 227 4.37 39.48 21.07
CA ILE A 227 5.39 38.53 21.56
C ILE A 227 5.59 38.69 23.09
N ASN A 228 5.43 39.91 23.66
CA ASN A 228 5.50 40.10 25.09
C ASN A 228 4.33 39.46 25.83
N ASP A 229 3.12 39.56 25.29
CA ASP A 229 1.95 38.84 25.81
C ASP A 229 2.15 37.33 25.78
N PHE A 230 2.67 36.78 24.66
CA PHE A 230 3.05 35.38 24.54
C PHE A 230 4.06 34.97 25.63
N LEU A 231 5.14 35.70 25.81
CA LEU A 231 6.18 35.38 26.81
C LEU A 231 5.67 35.47 28.25
N ASN A 232 4.69 36.32 28.54
CA ASN A 232 4.08 36.45 29.86
C ASN A 232 3.08 35.32 30.17
N ARG A 233 2.45 34.75 29.15
CA ARG A 233 1.38 33.76 29.30
C ARG A 233 1.88 32.33 29.17
N VAL A 234 2.87 32.08 28.31
CA VAL A 234 3.42 30.74 28.08
C VAL A 234 4.42 30.39 29.18
N ASN A 235 4.26 29.18 29.75
CA ASN A 235 5.16 28.72 30.80
C ASN A 235 6.59 28.57 30.23
N PRO A 236 7.62 29.20 30.86
CA PRO A 236 9.02 29.09 30.42
C PRO A 236 9.58 27.65 30.40
N LYS A 237 8.91 26.71 31.07
CA LYS A 237 9.28 25.28 31.01
C LYS A 237 8.81 24.61 29.73
N ASP A 238 7.79 25.12 29.06
CA ASP A 238 7.18 24.54 27.86
C ASP A 238 7.90 24.97 26.59
N ILE A 239 8.60 26.11 26.61
CA ILE A 239 9.34 26.65 25.47
C ILE A 239 10.73 27.13 25.87
N ASN A 240 11.75 26.57 25.21
CA ASN A 240 13.13 27.03 25.39
C ASN A 240 13.53 28.07 24.32
N LYS A 241 14.70 28.68 24.50
CA LYS A 241 15.24 29.71 23.59
C LYS A 241 15.30 29.21 22.14
N LEU A 242 15.73 27.97 21.90
CA LEU A 242 15.89 27.39 20.54
C LEU A 242 14.54 27.25 19.85
N GLN A 243 13.51 26.78 20.57
CA GLN A 243 12.15 26.68 20.09
C GLN A 243 11.55 28.04 19.75
N LEU A 244 11.73 29.03 20.63
CA LEU A 244 11.28 30.38 20.36
C LEU A 244 11.95 30.98 19.12
N GLU A 245 13.27 30.82 18.98
CA GLU A 245 14.00 31.25 17.78
C GLU A 245 13.48 30.51 16.51
N GLY A 246 13.12 29.24 16.62
CA GLY A 246 12.50 28.48 15.53
C GLY A 246 11.18 29.10 15.08
N LEU A 247 10.29 29.43 16.00
CA LEU A 247 9.01 30.09 15.73
C LEU A 247 9.21 31.48 15.08
N VAL A 248 10.13 32.28 15.62
CA VAL A 248 10.44 33.62 15.07
C VAL A 248 11.01 33.52 13.65
N LYS A 249 11.96 32.61 13.41
CA LYS A 249 12.54 32.36 12.07
C LYS A 249 11.52 31.87 11.06
N ALA A 250 10.51 31.15 11.53
CA ALA A 250 9.40 30.67 10.67
C ALA A 250 8.35 31.76 10.40
N GLY A 251 8.45 32.92 11.03
CA GLY A 251 7.48 34.02 10.88
C GLY A 251 6.16 33.78 11.60
N ALA A 252 6.18 33.04 12.71
CA ALA A 252 4.97 32.63 13.43
C ALA A 252 4.33 33.74 14.28
N PHE A 253 5.00 34.89 14.44
CA PHE A 253 4.54 36.05 15.19
C PHE A 253 4.15 37.23 14.30
#